data_87a3c86adb209f2fe14f53625b3ccfcb
#
_entry.id   87a3c86adb209f2fe14f53625b3ccfcb
#
_cell.length_a   1.000
_cell.length_b   1.000
_cell.length_c   1.000
_cell.angle_alpha   90.00
_cell.angle_beta   90.00
_cell.angle_gamma   90.00
#
_symmetry.space_group_name_H-M   'P 1'
#
loop_
_entity.id
_entity.type
_entity.pdbx_description
1 polymer ?
#
loop_
_entity_poly.entity_id
_entity_poly.type
_entity_poly.pdbx_seq_one_letter_code
_entity_poly.pdbx_strand_id
1 'polypeptide(L)'
;MPIVLIIRIKTTKKMACRGSLITAWEVVLYSPVKRDFPTAFLCNAIKPKELKLFRECLGPPLYEALIDDLVPYDDYEEYNSSNLYSIGDVVLLDTCLFVSKINSNSTNPYDTDTWELGKKFERDCYNELWECHLRPYLAYMVIYTTINYVTTQAGAKGIVKFNDGVSGEASV
;
A
#
# COMPACT_ATOMS: atom_id res chain seq x y z
N MET A 1 -35.25 5.60 -32.06
CA MET A 1 -34.72 5.57 -30.68
C MET A 1 -33.23 5.88 -30.75
N PRO A 2 -32.71 6.98 -30.18
CA PRO A 2 -31.30 7.26 -30.23
C PRO A 2 -30.58 6.41 -29.17
N ILE A 3 -29.54 5.72 -29.59
CA ILE A 3 -28.63 4.98 -28.70
C ILE A 3 -27.75 6.02 -28.01
N VAL A 4 -27.98 6.23 -26.72
CA VAL A 4 -27.12 7.07 -25.87
C VAL A 4 -25.87 6.25 -25.54
N LEU A 5 -24.77 6.56 -26.20
CA LEU A 5 -23.45 5.99 -25.89
C LEU A 5 -22.93 6.64 -24.59
N ILE A 6 -23.09 5.95 -23.46
CA ILE A 6 -22.52 6.39 -22.20
C ILE A 6 -21.02 6.10 -22.26
N ILE A 7 -20.24 7.09 -22.66
CA ILE A 7 -18.78 7.05 -22.50
C ILE A 7 -18.48 7.20 -21.02
N ARG A 8 -18.24 6.09 -20.33
CA ARG A 8 -17.62 6.12 -18.98
C ARG A 8 -16.21 6.69 -19.11
N ILE A 9 -16.06 7.98 -18.83
CA ILE A 9 -14.74 8.59 -18.62
C ILE A 9 -14.14 7.91 -17.39
N LYS A 10 -13.20 6.97 -17.62
CA LYS A 10 -12.37 6.45 -16.52
C LYS A 10 -11.56 7.61 -15.97
N THR A 11 -12.01 8.16 -14.87
CA THR A 11 -11.24 9.12 -14.06
C THR A 11 -9.85 8.53 -13.85
N THR A 12 -8.83 9.29 -14.22
CA THR A 12 -7.42 8.94 -14.05
C THR A 12 -7.17 8.67 -12.57
N LYS A 13 -7.18 7.40 -12.20
CA LYS A 13 -6.86 6.92 -10.86
C LYS A 13 -5.47 7.45 -10.48
N LYS A 14 -5.38 8.14 -9.33
CA LYS A 14 -4.12 8.41 -8.62
C LYS A 14 -3.22 7.17 -8.73
N MET A 15 -1.96 7.36 -9.10
CA MET A 15 -0.98 6.29 -9.31
C MET A 15 -0.77 5.53 -8.00
N ALA A 16 -1.64 4.58 -7.70
CA ALA A 16 -1.26 3.47 -6.86
C ALA A 16 -0.06 2.77 -7.50
N CYS A 17 0.84 2.18 -6.71
CA CYS A 17 2.04 1.48 -7.20
C CYS A 17 1.63 0.23 -8.00
N ARG A 18 1.03 0.42 -9.18
CA ARG A 18 0.47 -0.64 -10.01
C ARG A 18 1.55 -1.67 -10.35
N GLY A 19 1.22 -2.94 -10.14
CA GLY A 19 2.10 -4.07 -10.45
C GLY A 19 3.19 -4.32 -9.42
N SER A 20 3.00 -3.86 -8.18
CA SER A 20 3.83 -4.22 -7.03
C SER A 20 3.07 -5.10 -6.05
N LEU A 21 3.77 -6.05 -5.39
CA LEU A 21 3.20 -6.92 -4.38
C LEU A 21 2.81 -6.17 -3.11
N ILE A 22 3.54 -5.11 -2.74
CA ILE A 22 3.25 -4.30 -1.56
C ILE A 22 2.77 -2.90 -1.95
N THR A 23 1.81 -2.35 -1.21
CA THR A 23 1.32 -0.98 -1.37
C THR A 23 2.02 -0.03 -0.40
N ALA A 24 1.99 1.27 -0.68
CA ALA A 24 2.55 2.27 0.22
C ALA A 24 1.86 2.28 1.59
N TRP A 25 0.54 2.02 1.62
CA TRP A 25 -0.20 1.91 2.86
C TRP A 25 0.21 0.69 3.70
N GLU A 26 0.37 -0.49 3.07
CA GLU A 26 0.89 -1.67 3.76
C GLU A 26 2.29 -1.42 4.34
N VAL A 27 3.14 -0.67 3.62
CA VAL A 27 4.46 -0.28 4.14
C VAL A 27 4.33 0.55 5.41
N VAL A 28 3.43 1.54 5.45
CA VAL A 28 3.19 2.36 6.64
C VAL A 28 2.62 1.52 7.79
N LEU A 29 1.66 0.62 7.50
CA LEU A 29 1.01 -0.22 8.50
C LEU A 29 2.00 -1.19 9.19
N TYR A 30 2.93 -1.77 8.43
CA TYR A 30 3.87 -2.81 8.90
C TYR A 30 5.27 -2.27 9.25
N SER A 31 5.42 -0.97 9.35
CA SER A 31 6.68 -0.31 9.68
C SER A 31 6.53 0.62 10.90
N PRO A 32 7.64 1.00 11.56
CA PRO A 32 7.61 1.87 12.75
C PRO A 32 7.38 3.35 12.44
N VAL A 33 6.94 3.71 11.23
CA VAL A 33 6.66 5.10 10.87
C VAL A 33 5.23 5.50 11.21
N LYS A 34 5.01 6.81 11.37
CA LYS A 34 3.67 7.34 11.62
C LYS A 34 2.81 7.26 10.34
N ARG A 35 1.49 7.18 10.51
CA ARG A 35 0.52 7.06 9.40
C ARG A 35 0.48 8.26 8.45
N ASP A 36 1.03 9.41 8.85
CA ASP A 36 1.13 10.62 8.05
C ASP A 36 2.40 10.69 7.17
N PHE A 37 3.19 9.61 7.14
CA PHE A 37 4.39 9.57 6.31
C PHE A 37 4.03 9.72 4.81
N PRO A 38 4.74 10.59 4.05
CA PRO A 38 4.40 10.87 2.67
C PRO A 38 4.52 9.64 1.76
N THR A 39 3.39 9.08 1.34
CA THR A 39 3.31 7.85 0.53
C THR A 39 3.99 7.96 -0.83
N ALA A 40 4.08 9.17 -1.40
CA ALA A 40 4.75 9.40 -2.68
C ALA A 40 6.23 8.97 -2.67
N PHE A 41 6.94 9.14 -1.54
CA PHE A 41 8.32 8.68 -1.41
C PHE A 41 8.42 7.16 -1.34
N LEU A 42 7.43 6.52 -0.72
CA LEU A 42 7.38 5.06 -0.61
C LEU A 42 7.18 4.40 -1.97
N CYS A 43 6.28 4.92 -2.80
CA CYS A 43 6.02 4.38 -4.14
C CYS A 43 7.28 4.29 -5.00
N ASN A 44 8.16 5.28 -4.92
CA ASN A 44 9.43 5.26 -5.67
C ASN A 44 10.43 4.21 -5.15
N ALA A 45 10.36 3.87 -3.87
CA ALA A 45 11.24 2.89 -3.24
C ALA A 45 10.73 1.44 -3.34
N ILE A 46 9.41 1.23 -3.45
CA ILE A 46 8.79 -0.10 -3.43
C ILE A 46 9.32 -0.98 -4.55
N LYS A 47 9.16 -0.57 -5.82
CA LYS A 47 9.51 -1.42 -6.97
C LYS A 47 10.97 -1.88 -6.99
N PRO A 48 11.97 -1.02 -6.76
CA PRO A 48 13.37 -1.46 -6.65
C PRO A 48 13.62 -2.48 -5.54
N LYS A 49 12.92 -2.35 -4.39
CA LYS A 49 13.09 -3.29 -3.27
C LYS A 49 12.40 -4.62 -3.50
N GLU A 50 11.26 -4.60 -4.13
CA GLU A 50 10.55 -5.80 -4.58
C GLU A 50 11.39 -6.59 -5.59
N LEU A 51 11.99 -5.91 -6.58
CA LEU A 51 12.89 -6.55 -7.54
C LEU A 51 14.16 -7.10 -6.88
N LYS A 52 14.66 -6.45 -5.84
CA LYS A 52 15.78 -6.96 -5.06
C LYS A 52 15.40 -8.24 -4.31
N LEU A 53 14.25 -8.25 -3.61
CA LEU A 53 13.71 -9.44 -2.95
C LEU A 53 13.56 -10.60 -3.93
N PHE A 54 12.97 -10.32 -5.11
CA PHE A 54 12.81 -11.29 -6.18
C PHE A 54 14.13 -11.94 -6.60
N ARG A 55 15.18 -11.13 -6.86
CA ARG A 55 16.47 -11.62 -7.34
C ARG A 55 17.27 -12.38 -6.28
N GLU A 56 17.24 -11.89 -5.04
CA GLU A 56 18.13 -12.37 -3.98
C GLU A 56 17.51 -13.50 -3.14
N CYS A 57 16.20 -13.51 -2.97
CA CYS A 57 15.55 -14.40 -2.01
C CYS A 57 14.57 -15.40 -2.66
N LEU A 58 13.66 -14.93 -3.52
CA LEU A 58 12.58 -15.77 -4.03
C LEU A 58 12.95 -16.54 -5.30
N GLY A 59 13.73 -15.93 -6.16
CA GLY A 59 13.97 -16.44 -7.53
C GLY A 59 12.74 -16.28 -8.45
N PRO A 60 12.97 -16.34 -9.79
CA PRO A 60 11.94 -16.11 -10.79
C PRO A 60 10.68 -16.97 -10.62
N PRO A 61 10.76 -18.29 -10.45
CA PRO A 61 9.56 -19.15 -10.46
C PRO A 61 8.59 -18.84 -9.33
N LEU A 62 9.09 -18.56 -8.11
CA LEU A 62 8.21 -18.26 -6.98
C LEU A 62 7.61 -16.86 -7.11
N TYR A 63 8.39 -15.88 -7.59
CA TYR A 63 7.88 -14.54 -7.80
C TYR A 63 6.76 -14.50 -8.85
N GLU A 64 6.96 -15.18 -9.99
CA GLU A 64 5.94 -15.30 -11.04
C GLU A 64 4.68 -16.00 -10.52
N ALA A 65 4.84 -17.10 -9.76
CA ALA A 65 3.73 -17.79 -9.15
C ALA A 65 2.93 -16.93 -8.15
N LEU A 66 3.57 -16.01 -7.42
CA LEU A 66 2.90 -15.05 -6.56
C LEU A 66 2.15 -13.99 -7.36
N ILE A 67 2.74 -13.49 -8.46
CA ILE A 67 2.06 -12.51 -9.33
C ILE A 67 0.82 -13.12 -9.99
N ASP A 68 0.93 -14.35 -10.47
CA ASP A 68 -0.18 -15.05 -11.14
C ASP A 68 -1.31 -15.45 -10.19
N ASP A 69 -1.03 -15.56 -8.89
CA ASP A 69 -1.98 -15.94 -7.85
C ASP A 69 -2.63 -14.74 -7.13
N LEU A 70 -2.36 -13.51 -7.59
CA LEU A 70 -2.98 -12.32 -7.02
C LEU A 70 -4.49 -12.33 -7.26
N VAL A 71 -5.27 -12.07 -6.20
CA VAL A 71 -6.73 -11.92 -6.29
C VAL A 71 -7.07 -10.81 -7.31
N PRO A 72 -7.93 -11.07 -8.31
CA PRO A 72 -8.35 -10.07 -9.27
C PRO A 72 -9.21 -9.00 -8.60
N TYR A 73 -8.80 -7.73 -8.69
CA TYR A 73 -9.52 -6.62 -8.06
C TYR A 73 -10.77 -6.18 -8.83
N ASP A 74 -10.93 -6.61 -10.08
CA ASP A 74 -12.02 -6.17 -10.97
C ASP A 74 -13.40 -6.67 -10.47
N ASP A 75 -13.44 -7.69 -9.62
CA ASP A 75 -14.64 -8.28 -9.06
C ASP A 75 -15.14 -7.59 -7.78
N TYR A 76 -14.38 -6.62 -7.25
CA TYR A 76 -14.70 -5.95 -5.99
C TYR A 76 -15.14 -4.51 -6.21
N GLU A 77 -16.15 -4.09 -5.42
CA GLU A 77 -16.61 -2.70 -5.43
C GLU A 77 -15.59 -1.77 -4.78
N GLU A 78 -15.42 -0.58 -5.37
CA GLU A 78 -14.61 0.47 -4.75
C GLU A 78 -15.32 0.98 -3.49
N TYR A 79 -14.54 1.21 -2.43
CA TYR A 79 -15.05 1.83 -1.21
C TYR A 79 -15.73 3.16 -1.50
N ASN A 80 -16.91 3.34 -0.94
CA ASN A 80 -17.66 4.59 -1.01
C ASN A 80 -18.05 5.04 0.40
N SER A 81 -17.57 6.21 0.82
CA SER A 81 -17.83 6.76 2.15
C SER A 81 -19.30 7.07 2.46
N SER A 82 -20.18 7.05 1.44
CA SER A 82 -21.62 7.23 1.61
C SER A 82 -22.37 5.92 1.89
N ASN A 83 -21.71 4.77 1.76
CA ASN A 83 -22.32 3.46 1.97
C ASN A 83 -22.12 3.00 3.42
N LEU A 84 -23.06 2.17 3.87
CA LEU A 84 -22.95 1.40 5.12
C LEU A 84 -22.60 -0.04 4.77
N TYR A 85 -21.56 -0.56 5.38
CA TYR A 85 -21.08 -1.91 5.15
C TYR A 85 -21.42 -2.82 6.32
N SER A 86 -21.77 -4.04 6.01
CA SER A 86 -22.03 -5.10 7.00
C SER A 86 -20.76 -5.86 7.33
N ILE A 87 -20.76 -6.55 8.44
CA ILE A 87 -19.65 -7.46 8.80
C ILE A 87 -19.44 -8.49 7.68
N GLY A 88 -18.19 -8.61 7.23
CA GLY A 88 -17.80 -9.50 6.13
C GLY A 88 -17.87 -8.88 4.73
N ASP A 89 -18.45 -7.68 4.56
CA ASP A 89 -18.41 -6.97 3.28
C ASP A 89 -16.98 -6.64 2.90
N VAL A 90 -16.64 -6.88 1.63
CA VAL A 90 -15.30 -6.65 1.09
C VAL A 90 -15.33 -5.48 0.13
N VAL A 91 -14.41 -4.54 0.31
CA VAL A 91 -14.26 -3.36 -0.55
C VAL A 91 -12.83 -3.18 -1.01
N LEU A 92 -12.68 -2.55 -2.17
CA LEU A 92 -11.39 -2.18 -2.74
C LEU A 92 -11.08 -0.70 -2.43
N LEU A 93 -9.94 -0.43 -1.82
CA LEU A 93 -9.40 0.92 -1.66
C LEU A 93 -7.89 0.92 -1.91
N ASP A 94 -7.41 1.81 -2.79
CA ASP A 94 -5.98 1.98 -3.12
C ASP A 94 -5.23 0.67 -3.44
N THR A 95 -5.88 -0.25 -4.16
CA THR A 95 -5.36 -1.59 -4.52
C THR A 95 -5.18 -2.56 -3.35
N CYS A 96 -5.86 -2.32 -2.24
CA CYS A 96 -6.00 -3.25 -1.13
C CYS A 96 -7.45 -3.65 -0.95
N LEU A 97 -7.70 -4.91 -0.64
CA LEU A 97 -9.00 -5.39 -0.19
C LEU A 97 -9.11 -5.19 1.32
N PHE A 98 -10.27 -4.70 1.76
CA PHE A 98 -10.60 -4.52 3.16
C PHE A 98 -11.91 -5.23 3.46
N VAL A 99 -11.95 -5.93 4.59
CA VAL A 99 -13.12 -6.66 5.08
C VAL A 99 -13.67 -5.92 6.30
N SER A 100 -14.96 -5.60 6.29
CA SER A 100 -15.59 -4.95 7.42
C SER A 100 -15.74 -5.90 8.61
N LYS A 101 -15.32 -5.45 9.79
CA LYS A 101 -15.39 -6.20 11.05
C LYS A 101 -16.66 -5.95 11.84
N ILE A 102 -17.43 -4.93 11.46
CA ILE A 102 -18.63 -4.49 12.17
C ILE A 102 -19.79 -4.25 11.20
N ASN A 103 -21.02 -4.28 11.74
CA ASN A 103 -22.22 -3.90 10.99
C ASN A 103 -22.39 -2.38 10.95
N SER A 104 -23.05 -1.88 9.90
CA SER A 104 -23.27 -0.45 9.68
C SER A 104 -21.98 0.38 9.70
N ASN A 105 -20.92 -0.20 9.17
CA ASN A 105 -19.61 0.41 9.11
C ASN A 105 -19.59 1.52 8.05
N SER A 106 -19.33 2.75 8.46
CA SER A 106 -19.13 3.91 7.58
C SER A 106 -17.75 4.53 7.71
N THR A 107 -16.87 3.90 8.48
CA THR A 107 -15.50 4.40 8.72
C THR A 107 -14.61 4.19 7.51
N ASN A 108 -13.51 4.94 7.44
CA ASN A 108 -12.51 4.75 6.40
C ASN A 108 -11.83 3.37 6.57
N PRO A 109 -11.63 2.56 5.50
CA PRO A 109 -10.95 1.26 5.56
C PRO A 109 -9.54 1.26 6.15
N TYR A 110 -8.90 2.41 6.28
CA TYR A 110 -7.64 2.54 7.01
C TYR A 110 -7.77 2.52 8.53
N ASP A 111 -9.00 2.50 9.04
CA ASP A 111 -9.27 2.28 10.46
C ASP A 111 -9.21 0.79 10.78
N THR A 112 -8.10 0.37 11.37
CA THR A 112 -7.83 -1.03 11.71
C THR A 112 -8.70 -1.59 12.84
N ASP A 113 -9.45 -0.75 13.56
CA ASP A 113 -10.39 -1.21 14.59
C ASP A 113 -11.67 -1.77 13.97
N THR A 114 -12.09 -1.20 12.85
CA THR A 114 -13.35 -1.53 12.17
C THR A 114 -13.17 -2.27 10.85
N TRP A 115 -11.96 -2.30 10.30
CA TRP A 115 -11.61 -3.00 9.08
C TRP A 115 -10.37 -3.88 9.27
N GLU A 116 -10.27 -4.92 8.48
CA GLU A 116 -9.08 -5.75 8.36
C GLU A 116 -8.67 -5.90 6.88
N LEU A 117 -7.41 -6.23 6.64
CA LEU A 117 -6.94 -6.53 5.28
C LEU A 117 -7.55 -7.85 4.80
N GLY A 118 -8.11 -7.82 3.60
CA GLY A 118 -8.55 -8.99 2.88
C GLY A 118 -7.38 -9.82 2.32
N LYS A 119 -7.71 -10.97 1.77
CA LYS A 119 -6.74 -11.86 1.11
C LYS A 119 -6.07 -11.14 -0.06
N LYS A 120 -4.77 -11.35 -0.22
CA LYS A 120 -4.00 -10.85 -1.36
C LYS A 120 -3.88 -11.89 -2.48
N PHE A 121 -3.82 -13.16 -2.12
CA PHE A 121 -3.63 -14.28 -3.03
C PHE A 121 -4.81 -15.24 -2.94
N GLU A 122 -5.08 -15.96 -4.03
CA GLU A 122 -6.12 -17.00 -4.04
C GLU A 122 -5.78 -18.14 -3.10
N ARG A 123 -4.50 -18.55 -3.05
CA ARG A 123 -4.03 -19.64 -2.20
C ARG A 123 -3.69 -19.21 -0.79
N ASP A 124 -4.22 -19.93 0.20
CA ASP A 124 -3.99 -19.61 1.61
C ASP A 124 -2.50 -19.73 2.00
N CYS A 125 -1.75 -20.67 1.44
CA CYS A 125 -0.31 -20.81 1.72
C CYS A 125 0.51 -19.60 1.24
N TYR A 126 0.08 -18.91 0.18
CA TYR A 126 0.72 -17.68 -0.27
C TYR A 126 0.32 -16.48 0.58
N ASN A 127 -0.92 -16.45 1.08
CA ASN A 127 -1.32 -15.44 2.07
C ASN A 127 -0.49 -15.60 3.37
N GLU A 128 -0.32 -16.82 3.87
CA GLU A 128 0.51 -17.09 5.04
C GLU A 128 1.98 -16.67 4.82
N LEU A 129 2.57 -17.06 3.68
CA LEU A 129 3.93 -16.65 3.30
C LEU A 129 4.05 -15.12 3.24
N TRP A 130 3.05 -14.45 2.65
CA TRP A 130 3.01 -13.01 2.53
C TRP A 130 2.92 -12.33 3.89
N GLU A 131 1.97 -12.72 4.71
CA GLU A 131 1.68 -12.07 6.00
C GLU A 131 2.79 -12.27 7.02
N CYS A 132 3.30 -13.49 7.11
CA CYS A 132 4.29 -13.83 8.13
C CYS A 132 5.72 -13.42 7.75
N HIS A 133 6.05 -13.34 6.46
CA HIS A 133 7.44 -13.22 6.02
C HIS A 133 7.68 -12.10 5.01
N LEU A 134 7.00 -12.11 3.86
CA LEU A 134 7.35 -11.23 2.75
C LEU A 134 6.94 -9.79 2.99
N ARG A 135 5.71 -9.56 3.45
CA ARG A 135 5.17 -8.21 3.70
C ARG A 135 5.97 -7.45 4.76
N PRO A 136 6.22 -8.00 5.97
CA PRO A 136 7.04 -7.32 6.95
C PRO A 136 8.45 -7.01 6.45
N TYR A 137 9.08 -7.99 5.79
CA TYR A 137 10.42 -7.81 5.24
C TYR A 137 10.48 -6.68 4.20
N LEU A 138 9.56 -6.66 3.23
CA LEU A 138 9.47 -5.60 2.22
C LEU A 138 9.18 -4.23 2.84
N ALA A 139 8.24 -4.16 3.80
CA ALA A 139 7.91 -2.91 4.47
C ALA A 139 9.14 -2.31 5.15
N TYR A 140 9.89 -3.10 5.90
CA TYR A 140 11.13 -2.65 6.55
C TYR A 140 12.21 -2.24 5.54
N MET A 141 12.39 -2.98 4.44
CA MET A 141 13.36 -2.63 3.40
C MET A 141 13.04 -1.31 2.72
N VAL A 142 11.75 -1.08 2.42
CA VAL A 142 11.28 0.17 1.79
C VAL A 142 11.51 1.34 2.73
N ILE A 143 11.08 1.23 3.99
CA ILE A 143 11.23 2.30 4.99
C ILE A 143 12.70 2.60 5.27
N TYR A 144 13.53 1.58 5.51
CA TYR A 144 14.96 1.78 5.77
C TYR A 144 15.64 2.60 4.69
N THR A 145 15.29 2.34 3.43
CA THR A 145 15.86 3.10 2.30
C THR A 145 15.30 4.52 2.23
N THR A 146 14.00 4.68 2.49
CA THR A 146 13.32 5.97 2.36
C THR A 146 13.69 6.92 3.49
N ILE A 147 13.83 6.44 4.73
CA ILE A 147 14.26 7.26 5.87
C ILE A 147 15.66 7.84 5.59
N ASN A 148 16.60 7.03 5.14
CA ASN A 148 17.94 7.52 4.81
C ASN A 148 17.90 8.63 3.74
N TYR A 149 17.02 8.52 2.76
CA TYR A 149 16.85 9.54 1.72
C TYR A 149 16.23 10.83 2.29
N VAL A 150 15.18 10.70 3.10
CA VAL A 150 14.47 11.86 3.68
C VAL A 150 15.32 12.60 4.72
N THR A 151 16.10 11.87 5.52
CA THR A 151 16.97 12.48 6.56
C THR A 151 18.23 13.13 6.01
N THR A 152 18.59 12.85 4.75
CA THR A 152 19.82 13.35 4.12
C THR A 152 19.56 14.26 2.92
N GLN A 153 18.39 14.89 2.81
CA GLN A 153 18.15 15.87 1.74
C GLN A 153 19.10 17.06 1.89
N ALA A 154 20.05 17.16 0.96
CA ALA A 154 20.86 18.35 0.80
C ALA A 154 20.06 19.41 0.06
N GLY A 155 19.47 20.35 0.79
CA GLY A 155 18.87 21.56 0.20
C GLY A 155 19.93 22.60 -0.13
N ALA A 156 19.57 23.65 -0.87
CA ALA A 156 20.44 24.78 -1.20
C ALA A 156 21.01 25.52 0.05
N LYS A 157 20.59 25.18 1.25
CA LYS A 157 21.03 25.73 2.55
C LYS A 157 21.77 24.69 3.45
N GLY A 158 22.21 23.56 2.91
CA GLY A 158 22.89 22.50 3.68
C GLY A 158 21.98 21.31 3.99
N ILE A 159 22.46 20.37 4.84
CA ILE A 159 21.73 19.17 5.23
C ILE A 159 20.68 19.56 6.28
N VAL A 160 19.41 19.48 5.92
CA VAL A 160 18.32 19.70 6.88
C VAL A 160 17.98 18.36 7.53
N LYS A 161 18.20 18.26 8.85
CA LYS A 161 17.66 17.15 9.66
C LYS A 161 16.21 17.49 9.99
N PHE A 162 15.26 16.69 9.51
CA PHE A 162 13.90 16.75 10.01
C PHE A 162 13.88 16.18 11.44
N ASN A 163 13.89 17.04 12.45
CA ASN A 163 13.56 16.68 13.81
C ASN A 163 12.04 16.81 14.02
N ASP A 164 11.48 15.86 14.74
CA ASP A 164 10.06 15.75 15.11
C ASP A 164 9.39 17.09 15.43
N GLY A 165 8.76 17.70 14.43
CA GLY A 165 7.81 18.80 14.59
C GLY A 165 8.34 20.14 15.12
N VAL A 166 9.66 20.31 15.32
CA VAL A 166 10.28 21.58 15.69
C VAL A 166 11.37 21.88 14.64
N SER A 167 11.13 22.90 13.82
CA SER A 167 12.14 23.43 12.91
C SER A 167 13.25 24.13 13.70
N GLY A 168 14.24 23.34 14.11
CA GLY A 168 15.50 23.88 14.63
C GLY A 168 16.44 24.12 13.47
N GLU A 169 16.69 25.39 13.10
CA GLU A 169 17.80 25.74 12.24
C GLU A 169 19.10 25.31 12.92
N ALA A 170 19.82 24.36 12.33
CA ALA A 170 21.16 24.07 12.78
C ALA A 170 22.07 25.24 12.30
N SER A 171 22.43 26.11 13.21
CA SER A 171 23.50 27.08 12.96
C SER A 171 24.83 26.35 12.77
N VAL A 172 25.55 26.70 11.70
CA VAL A 172 26.92 26.31 11.44
C VAL A 172 27.87 27.01 12.41
#